data_faa31ed176116d9f3fdb8ab4b078e0ef
#
_entry.id   faa31ed176116d9f3fdb8ab4b078e0ef
#
_cell.length_a   1.000
_cell.length_b   1.000
_cell.length_c   1.000
_cell.angle_alpha   90.00
_cell.angle_beta   90.00
_cell.angle_gamma   90.00
#
_symmetry.space_group_name_H-M   'P 1'
#
loop_
_entity.id
_entity.type
_entity.pdbx_description
1 polymer ?
#
loop_
_entity_poly.entity_id
_entity_poly.type
_entity_poly.pdbx_seq_one_letter_code
_entity_poly.pdbx_strand_id
1 'polypeptide(L)'
;MKKVMFAGLSLLSLVVLMACGEEETKKTQAAQQPKQQTTVQQIAVGKDAPDFTLQSMDGKEVKLSDFKGKKVYLKFWASWCGPCKKSMPELMELAAKPDRDFEILTVIAPGIQGEKTVEQFPQWFQ
;
A
#
# COMPACT_ATOMS: atom_id res chain seq x y z
N MET A 1 -25.25 40.44 69.29
CA MET A 1 -26.71 40.26 69.12
C MET A 1 -27.01 39.72 67.77
N LYS A 2 -27.86 38.64 67.77
CA LYS A 2 -28.54 38.02 66.60
C LYS A 2 -27.65 37.28 65.58
N LYS A 3 -27.55 36.06 65.86
CA LYS A 3 -27.94 34.80 65.24
C LYS A 3 -28.83 35.00 63.99
N VAL A 4 -28.34 34.61 62.84
CA VAL A 4 -29.22 34.06 61.83
C VAL A 4 -28.57 32.80 61.31
N MET A 5 -29.12 31.69 61.73
CA MET A 5 -28.98 30.39 61.12
C MET A 5 -29.77 30.43 59.79
N PHE A 6 -29.14 30.17 58.70
CA PHE A 6 -29.82 29.64 57.54
C PHE A 6 -29.23 28.30 57.20
N ALA A 7 -30.00 27.33 57.58
CA ALA A 7 -29.89 25.99 57.07
C ALA A 7 -30.26 26.04 55.57
N GLY A 8 -29.29 26.21 54.74
CA GLY A 8 -29.42 25.99 53.31
C GLY A 8 -29.17 24.54 53.02
N LEU A 9 -30.25 23.82 52.82
CA LEU A 9 -30.25 22.47 52.33
C LEU A 9 -29.52 22.41 50.99
N SER A 10 -28.25 22.12 51.05
CA SER A 10 -27.43 21.92 49.90
C SER A 10 -27.91 20.64 49.22
N LEU A 11 -28.66 20.80 48.17
CA LEU A 11 -28.86 19.76 47.19
C LEU A 11 -27.47 19.25 46.77
N LEU A 12 -27.15 18.09 47.28
CA LEU A 12 -26.05 17.30 46.77
C LEU A 12 -26.35 17.01 45.28
N SER A 13 -25.92 17.91 44.45
CA SER A 13 -25.74 17.59 43.06
C SER A 13 -24.66 16.53 43.02
N LEU A 14 -25.09 15.30 42.92
CA LEU A 14 -24.25 14.13 42.68
C LEU A 14 -23.68 14.27 41.28
N VAL A 15 -22.67 15.10 41.14
CA VAL A 15 -21.80 15.03 39.99
C VAL A 15 -21.02 13.74 40.13
N VAL A 16 -21.59 12.69 39.62
CA VAL A 16 -20.84 11.47 39.30
C VAL A 16 -19.82 11.88 38.24
N LEU A 17 -18.68 12.33 38.72
CA LEU A 17 -17.47 12.33 37.93
C LEU A 17 -17.16 10.87 37.66
N MET A 18 -17.72 10.35 36.58
CA MET A 18 -17.13 9.23 35.88
C MET A 18 -15.78 9.73 35.42
N ALA A 19 -14.79 9.59 36.28
CA ALA A 19 -13.42 9.51 35.88
C ALA A 19 -13.30 8.22 35.05
N CYS A 20 -13.68 8.29 33.78
CA CYS A 20 -13.16 7.36 32.81
C CYS A 20 -11.65 7.58 32.82
N GLY A 21 -10.94 6.60 33.38
CA GLY A 21 -9.50 6.55 33.26
C GLY A 21 -9.14 6.70 31.83
N GLU A 22 -8.43 7.77 31.50
CA GLU A 22 -7.66 7.88 30.29
C GLU A 22 -6.56 6.85 30.37
N GLU A 23 -6.88 5.68 29.91
CA GLU A 23 -5.89 4.71 29.50
C GLU A 23 -5.16 5.36 28.32
N GLU A 24 -3.98 5.89 28.62
CA GLU A 24 -3.02 6.31 27.60
C GLU A 24 -2.66 5.08 26.76
N THR A 25 -3.51 4.76 25.81
CA THR A 25 -3.13 3.91 24.70
C THR A 25 -2.10 4.68 23.90
N LYS A 26 -0.85 4.35 24.20
CA LYS A 26 0.32 4.65 23.39
C LYS A 26 -0.05 4.46 21.93
N LYS A 27 -0.44 5.54 21.27
CA LYS A 27 -0.68 5.56 19.82
C LYS A 27 0.64 5.21 19.16
N THR A 28 0.77 3.94 18.83
CA THR A 28 1.65 3.52 17.74
C THR A 28 1.19 4.30 16.53
N GLN A 29 1.97 5.28 16.14
CA GLN A 29 1.81 5.97 14.85
C GLN A 29 2.07 4.92 13.78
N ALA A 30 1.01 4.22 13.39
CA ALA A 30 0.98 3.55 12.11
C ALA A 30 1.19 4.64 11.06
N ALA A 31 2.30 4.56 10.35
CA ALA A 31 2.61 5.42 9.24
C ALA A 31 1.39 5.47 8.32
N GLN A 32 0.75 6.62 8.28
CA GLN A 32 -0.32 6.88 7.33
C GLN A 32 0.31 6.91 5.94
N GLN A 33 0.28 5.77 5.27
CA GLN A 33 0.44 5.76 3.83
C GLN A 33 -0.59 6.74 3.25
N PRO A 34 -0.17 7.68 2.41
CA PRO A 34 -1.11 8.55 1.73
C PRO A 34 -2.07 7.66 0.96
N LYS A 35 -3.36 7.73 1.31
CA LYS A 35 -4.43 7.14 0.51
C LYS A 35 -4.42 7.89 -0.81
N GLN A 36 -3.65 7.42 -1.77
CA GLN A 36 -3.85 7.77 -3.16
C GLN A 36 -5.25 7.29 -3.52
N GLN A 37 -6.18 8.22 -3.59
CA GLN A 37 -7.45 7.98 -4.26
C GLN A 37 -7.12 7.76 -5.74
N THR A 38 -6.85 6.52 -6.07
CA THR A 38 -6.75 6.09 -7.45
C THR A 38 -8.15 6.20 -8.03
N THR A 39 -8.44 7.28 -8.71
CA THR A 39 -9.57 7.35 -9.62
C THR A 39 -9.35 6.19 -10.60
N VAL A 40 -10.20 5.17 -10.51
CA VAL A 40 -10.13 4.03 -11.41
C VAL A 40 -10.48 4.55 -12.80
N GLN A 41 -9.48 4.97 -13.55
CA GLN A 41 -9.65 5.31 -14.96
C GLN A 41 -9.99 4.03 -15.69
N GLN A 42 -11.06 4.06 -16.48
CA GLN A 42 -11.44 2.92 -17.29
C GLN A 42 -10.33 2.67 -18.33
N ILE A 43 -9.67 1.53 -18.19
CA ILE A 43 -8.67 1.07 -19.15
C ILE A 43 -9.43 0.56 -20.37
N ALA A 44 -9.13 1.09 -21.54
CA ALA A 44 -9.75 0.68 -22.80
C ALA A 44 -8.71 0.62 -23.92
N VAL A 45 -8.94 -0.27 -24.87
CA VAL A 45 -8.10 -0.38 -26.07
C VAL A 45 -8.14 0.94 -26.86
N GLY A 46 -6.96 1.43 -27.26
CA GLY A 46 -6.83 2.69 -28.01
C GLY A 46 -6.92 3.96 -27.14
N LYS A 47 -6.88 3.81 -25.83
CA LYS A 47 -6.75 4.92 -24.87
C LYS A 47 -5.41 4.86 -24.18
N ASP A 48 -4.93 6.03 -23.74
CA ASP A 48 -3.70 6.09 -22.94
C ASP A 48 -3.85 5.30 -21.66
N ALA A 49 -2.86 4.50 -21.34
CA ALA A 49 -2.81 3.80 -20.07
C ALA A 49 -2.60 4.81 -18.93
N PRO A 50 -3.30 4.64 -17.78
CA PRO A 50 -3.03 5.45 -16.61
C PRO A 50 -1.57 5.31 -16.19
N ASP A 51 -0.91 6.43 -15.89
CA ASP A 51 0.45 6.39 -15.38
C ASP A 51 0.46 5.80 -13.97
N PHE A 52 1.51 5.08 -13.65
CA PHE A 52 1.75 4.56 -12.31
C PHE A 52 3.24 4.72 -11.96
N THR A 53 3.50 4.77 -10.68
CA THR A 53 4.86 4.75 -10.13
C THR A 53 4.98 3.56 -9.20
N LEU A 54 5.98 2.72 -9.43
CA LEU A 54 6.31 1.56 -8.62
C LEU A 54 7.78 1.59 -8.24
N GLN A 55 8.12 0.85 -7.19
CA GLN A 55 9.51 0.65 -6.78
C GLN A 55 10.05 -0.64 -7.38
N SER A 56 11.21 -0.57 -8.02
CA SER A 56 11.93 -1.75 -8.51
C SER A 56 12.60 -2.52 -7.38
N MET A 57 13.05 -3.73 -7.65
CA MET A 57 13.70 -4.60 -6.67
C MET A 57 15.01 -4.02 -6.10
N ASP A 58 15.66 -3.12 -6.82
CA ASP A 58 16.85 -2.38 -6.38
C ASP A 58 16.53 -1.05 -5.70
N GLY A 59 15.23 -0.81 -5.40
CA GLY A 59 14.77 0.36 -4.66
C GLY A 59 14.57 1.62 -5.48
N LYS A 60 14.77 1.57 -6.81
CA LYS A 60 14.56 2.73 -7.68
C LYS A 60 13.09 2.91 -8.02
N GLU A 61 12.69 4.15 -8.18
CA GLU A 61 11.37 4.50 -8.70
C GLU A 61 11.32 4.26 -10.22
N VAL A 62 10.25 3.62 -10.68
CA VAL A 62 9.97 3.33 -12.09
C VAL A 62 8.57 3.80 -12.41
N LYS A 63 8.42 4.63 -13.44
CA LYS A 63 7.15 5.15 -13.92
C LYS A 63 6.81 4.54 -15.27
N LEU A 64 5.53 4.28 -15.52
CA LEU A 64 5.12 3.86 -16.85
C LEU A 64 5.46 4.92 -17.90
N SER A 65 5.36 6.19 -17.56
CA SER A 65 5.72 7.32 -18.41
C SER A 65 7.20 7.35 -18.85
N ASP A 66 8.10 6.67 -18.15
CA ASP A 66 9.52 6.54 -18.56
C ASP A 66 9.69 5.72 -19.86
N PHE A 67 8.65 4.96 -20.20
CA PHE A 67 8.63 4.11 -21.40
C PHE A 67 7.79 4.71 -22.55
N LYS A 68 7.48 6.00 -22.50
CA LYS A 68 6.75 6.66 -23.58
C LYS A 68 7.46 6.46 -24.93
N GLY A 69 6.67 6.15 -25.97
CA GLY A 69 7.18 5.88 -27.31
C GLY A 69 7.69 4.45 -27.52
N LYS A 70 7.70 3.63 -26.47
CA LYS A 70 8.05 2.20 -26.56
C LYS A 70 6.81 1.33 -26.38
N LYS A 71 6.81 0.17 -26.99
CA LYS A 71 5.85 -0.88 -26.64
C LYS A 71 6.23 -1.46 -25.28
N VAL A 72 5.27 -1.68 -24.40
CA VAL A 72 5.49 -2.26 -23.08
C VAL A 72 4.64 -3.52 -22.91
N TYR A 73 5.30 -4.63 -22.63
CA TYR A 73 4.65 -5.86 -22.17
C TYR A 73 4.63 -5.86 -20.65
N LEU A 74 3.45 -5.64 -20.07
CA LEU A 74 3.26 -5.60 -18.63
C LEU A 74 2.67 -6.92 -18.14
N LYS A 75 3.38 -7.61 -17.25
CA LYS A 75 2.95 -8.88 -16.64
C LYS A 75 2.79 -8.75 -15.14
N PHE A 76 1.59 -9.01 -14.64
CA PHE A 76 1.34 -9.19 -13.21
C PHE A 76 1.52 -10.66 -12.84
N TRP A 77 2.15 -10.93 -11.72
CA TRP A 77 2.40 -12.28 -11.26
C TRP A 77 2.52 -12.34 -9.73
N ALA A 78 2.58 -13.57 -9.17
CA ALA A 78 2.78 -13.80 -7.75
C ALA A 78 3.72 -14.98 -7.52
N SER A 79 4.46 -15.00 -6.44
CA SER A 79 5.43 -16.06 -6.13
C SER A 79 4.77 -17.43 -5.88
N TRP A 80 3.52 -17.43 -5.46
CA TRP A 80 2.69 -18.63 -5.26
C TRP A 80 1.92 -19.05 -6.53
N CYS A 81 1.95 -18.26 -7.58
CA CYS A 81 1.25 -18.55 -8.84
C CYS A 81 2.02 -19.61 -9.65
N GLY A 82 1.56 -20.84 -9.62
CA GLY A 82 2.17 -21.97 -10.34
C GLY A 82 2.30 -21.75 -11.85
N PRO A 83 1.22 -21.41 -12.58
CA PRO A 83 1.29 -21.08 -14.01
C PRO A 83 2.22 -19.90 -14.32
N CYS A 84 2.24 -18.88 -13.47
CA CYS A 84 3.14 -17.73 -13.66
C CYS A 84 4.60 -18.17 -13.62
N LYS A 85 4.96 -19.03 -12.65
CA LYS A 85 6.33 -19.56 -12.53
C LYS A 85 6.73 -20.42 -13.74
N LYS A 86 5.81 -21.22 -14.26
CA LYS A 86 6.08 -22.04 -15.45
C LYS A 86 6.38 -21.23 -16.69
N SER A 87 5.75 -20.06 -16.84
CA SER A 87 5.96 -19.16 -17.98
C SER A 87 7.11 -18.16 -17.79
N MET A 88 7.74 -18.14 -16.62
CA MET A 88 8.81 -17.17 -16.35
C MET A 88 10.08 -17.45 -17.15
N PRO A 89 10.57 -18.71 -17.32
CA PRO A 89 11.75 -18.98 -18.13
C PRO A 89 11.59 -18.50 -19.59
N GLU A 90 10.44 -18.76 -20.20
CA GLU A 90 10.15 -18.29 -21.57
C GLU A 90 10.17 -16.75 -21.63
N LEU A 91 9.62 -16.09 -20.62
CA LEU A 91 9.65 -14.63 -20.53
C LEU A 91 11.09 -14.10 -20.39
N MET A 92 11.93 -14.79 -19.63
CA MET A 92 13.34 -14.42 -19.46
C MET A 92 14.13 -14.60 -20.76
N GLU A 93 13.88 -15.68 -21.51
CA GLU A 93 14.45 -15.88 -22.83
C GLU A 93 14.03 -14.78 -23.80
N LEU A 94 12.75 -14.39 -23.75
CA LEU A 94 12.24 -13.28 -24.55
C LEU A 94 12.90 -11.95 -24.15
N ALA A 95 13.09 -11.72 -22.86
CA ALA A 95 13.77 -10.54 -22.36
C ALA A 95 15.24 -10.44 -22.77
N ALA A 96 15.90 -11.58 -22.96
CA ALA A 96 17.30 -11.66 -23.36
C ALA A 96 17.53 -11.40 -24.86
N LYS A 97 16.48 -11.39 -25.68
CA LYS A 97 16.62 -11.12 -27.13
C LYS A 97 17.08 -9.69 -27.39
N PRO A 98 18.18 -9.49 -28.10
CA PRO A 98 18.74 -8.16 -28.31
C PRO A 98 17.94 -7.30 -29.33
N ASP A 99 17.16 -7.94 -30.19
CA ASP A 99 16.41 -7.34 -31.30
C ASP A 99 14.93 -7.08 -30.96
N ARG A 100 14.55 -7.22 -29.70
CA ARG A 100 13.16 -6.93 -29.29
C ARG A 100 12.85 -5.43 -29.41
N ASP A 101 11.69 -5.13 -29.95
CA ASP A 101 11.18 -3.77 -30.13
C ASP A 101 10.21 -3.31 -29.01
N PHE A 102 10.26 -3.98 -27.86
CA PHE A 102 9.41 -3.70 -26.69
C PHE A 102 10.14 -3.90 -25.37
N GLU A 103 9.65 -3.27 -24.33
CA GLU A 103 10.13 -3.44 -22.97
C GLU A 103 9.26 -4.44 -22.21
N ILE A 104 9.86 -5.17 -21.29
CA ILE A 104 9.14 -6.12 -20.42
C ILE A 104 9.20 -5.62 -18.99
N LEU A 105 8.05 -5.37 -18.42
CA LEU A 105 7.88 -5.02 -17.01
C LEU A 105 7.09 -6.12 -16.31
N THR A 106 7.63 -6.65 -15.22
CA THR A 106 6.91 -7.58 -14.37
C THR A 106 6.58 -6.93 -13.04
N VAL A 107 5.34 -7.07 -12.60
CA VAL A 107 4.82 -6.44 -11.39
C VAL A 107 4.33 -7.50 -10.43
N ILE A 108 4.71 -7.35 -9.17
CA ILE A 108 4.29 -8.17 -8.05
C ILE A 108 3.86 -7.27 -6.90
N ALA A 109 3.02 -7.76 -5.99
CA ALA A 109 2.51 -7.00 -4.85
C ALA A 109 3.05 -7.58 -3.54
N PRO A 110 4.23 -7.15 -3.06
CA PRO A 110 4.85 -7.68 -1.86
C PRO A 110 3.97 -7.53 -0.63
N GLY A 111 3.94 -8.58 0.21
CA GLY A 111 3.20 -8.59 1.47
C GLY A 111 1.68 -8.60 1.35
N ILE A 112 1.13 -8.68 0.14
CA ILE A 112 -0.32 -8.70 -0.11
C ILE A 112 -0.75 -10.10 -0.56
N GLN A 113 -1.90 -10.57 -0.08
CA GLN A 113 -2.51 -11.85 -0.49
C GLN A 113 -1.56 -13.06 -0.38
N GLY A 114 -0.77 -13.12 0.68
CA GLY A 114 0.18 -14.22 0.90
C GLY A 114 1.45 -14.13 0.07
N GLU A 115 1.70 -13.00 -0.57
CA GLU A 115 2.96 -12.76 -1.28
C GLU A 115 4.12 -12.54 -0.30
N LYS A 116 5.33 -12.85 -0.73
CA LYS A 116 6.56 -12.56 0.01
C LYS A 116 6.73 -11.07 0.24
N THR A 117 7.41 -10.71 1.33
CA THR A 117 7.79 -9.30 1.56
C THR A 117 8.93 -8.89 0.62
N VAL A 118 9.17 -7.59 0.49
CA VAL A 118 10.25 -7.06 -0.36
C VAL A 118 11.60 -7.66 0.02
N GLU A 119 11.85 -7.84 1.32
CA GLU A 119 13.11 -8.37 1.86
C GLU A 119 13.32 -9.86 1.53
N GLN A 120 12.25 -10.59 1.28
CA GLN A 120 12.31 -12.03 0.96
C GLN A 120 12.55 -12.29 -0.54
N PHE A 121 12.29 -11.32 -1.41
CA PHE A 121 12.43 -11.48 -2.86
C PHE A 121 13.86 -11.69 -3.34
N PRO A 122 14.89 -10.94 -2.85
CA PRO A 122 16.27 -11.11 -3.33
C PRO A 122 16.79 -12.53 -3.17
N GLN A 123 16.37 -13.23 -2.10
CA GLN A 123 16.77 -14.62 -1.84
C GLN A 123 16.09 -15.64 -2.77
N TRP A 124 15.03 -15.22 -3.44
CA TRP A 124 14.23 -16.11 -4.28
C TRP A 124 14.69 -16.12 -5.75
N PHE A 125 15.46 -15.10 -6.16
CA PHE A 125 16.03 -14.97 -7.51
C PHE A 125 17.49 -15.43 -7.62
N GLN A 126 18.07 -15.94 -6.53
CA GLN A 126 19.35 -16.62 -6.52
C GLN A 126 19.14 -18.09 -6.85
#